data_dbd2d1577c97bc57e9a81d3466b5ca1f
#
_entry.id   dbd2d1577c97bc57e9a81d3466b5ca1f
#
_cell.length_a   1.000
_cell.length_b   1.000
_cell.length_c   1.000
_cell.angle_alpha   90.00
_cell.angle_beta   90.00
_cell.angle_gamma   90.00
#
_symmetry.space_group_name_H-M   'P 1'
#
loop_
_entity.id
_entity.type
_entity.pdbx_description
1 polymer ?
#
loop_
_entity_poly.entity_id
_entity_poly.type
_entity_poly.pdbx_seq_one_letter_code
_entity_poly.pdbx_strand_id
1 'polypeptide(L)'
;MLDIKFVRENPEAVRENIRKKFQDAKLPLVDEAIDYDARLRAAITEANELRAARNALSKQVGMLMGQAKKDPSKLAEAEAVKAQVKADAERLAALEAQEGELEEKLRSVMLRIPQMIDDSVPIGPDDSHNVVVQRFGEAKAPEFDIPYHTDIMESFGGIDLYAARRVSGNGFYYLVGDIARLHEAVLAYARDFMIDRGFTYVIPPFMIHGNVVEGVMSFPEMDAMMYKIEGEDLYLIGTSEHSMIGRYIDQIIPEGELPLTLTSYSPCFRKEKGAHGLEERGIYRIHQFEKQEMIVLCRPEESMEWYEKLWRNSVDLFRSLDIPVRQLECCSGDLADLKVKSCDIEAWSPRQGKYFEVCSCSNLGDAQARRLKIRVRGEDGKLYLAHTLNNTCVAPPRMLIAFLENNLNADGTVDIPEVLRPYMGGKEKLVPKK
;
A
#
# COMPACT_ATOMS: atom_id res chain seq x y z
N MET A 1 -8.16 -0.14 -7.17
CA MET A 1 -9.37 0.39 -7.87
C MET A 1 -9.89 -0.68 -8.81
N LEU A 2 -11.18 -0.94 -8.81
CA LEU A 2 -11.79 -1.91 -9.72
C LEU A 2 -11.77 -1.41 -11.18
N ASP A 3 -11.99 -2.33 -12.13
CA ASP A 3 -12.29 -1.98 -13.53
C ASP A 3 -13.74 -1.48 -13.64
N ILE A 4 -13.96 -0.32 -14.25
CA ILE A 4 -15.32 0.20 -14.44
C ILE A 4 -16.18 -0.73 -15.32
N LYS A 5 -15.58 -1.42 -16.27
CA LYS A 5 -16.28 -2.43 -17.06
C LYS A 5 -16.77 -3.57 -16.17
N PHE A 6 -15.94 -4.05 -15.24
CA PHE A 6 -16.33 -5.08 -14.27
C PHE A 6 -17.48 -4.59 -13.38
N VAL A 7 -17.40 -3.36 -12.86
CA VAL A 7 -18.46 -2.76 -12.01
C VAL A 7 -19.79 -2.69 -12.77
N ARG A 8 -19.74 -2.25 -14.01
CA ARG A 8 -20.94 -2.14 -14.88
C ARG A 8 -21.56 -3.49 -15.23
N GLU A 9 -20.72 -4.50 -15.52
CA GLU A 9 -21.18 -5.82 -15.93
C GLU A 9 -21.59 -6.69 -14.74
N ASN A 10 -21.06 -6.42 -13.54
CA ASN A 10 -21.25 -7.22 -12.32
C ASN A 10 -21.62 -6.37 -11.09
N PRO A 11 -22.61 -5.46 -11.16
CA PRO A 11 -22.89 -4.52 -10.08
C PRO A 11 -23.29 -5.21 -8.77
N GLU A 12 -24.04 -6.32 -8.84
CA GLU A 12 -24.46 -7.05 -7.65
C GLU A 12 -23.28 -7.75 -6.95
N ALA A 13 -22.29 -8.28 -7.70
CA ALA A 13 -21.09 -8.84 -7.11
C ALA A 13 -20.29 -7.78 -6.35
N VAL A 14 -20.21 -6.55 -6.89
CA VAL A 14 -19.55 -5.42 -6.21
C VAL A 14 -20.31 -5.00 -4.95
N ARG A 15 -21.65 -4.92 -4.99
CA ARG A 15 -22.48 -4.62 -3.81
C ARG A 15 -22.35 -5.69 -2.75
N GLU A 16 -22.35 -6.96 -3.12
CA GLU A 16 -22.15 -8.08 -2.20
C GLU A 16 -20.77 -8.00 -1.53
N ASN A 17 -19.72 -7.69 -2.27
CA ASN A 17 -18.38 -7.48 -1.74
C ASN A 17 -18.33 -6.32 -0.73
N ILE A 18 -19.03 -5.20 -1.01
CA ILE A 18 -19.15 -4.06 -0.09
C ILE A 18 -19.84 -4.49 1.21
N ARG A 19 -20.92 -5.31 1.13
CA ARG A 19 -21.60 -5.85 2.31
C ARG A 19 -20.71 -6.81 3.10
N LYS A 20 -19.99 -7.71 2.41
CA LYS A 20 -19.01 -8.61 3.05
C LYS A 20 -17.94 -7.84 3.81
N LYS A 21 -17.58 -6.64 3.36
CA LYS A 21 -16.63 -5.73 4.04
C LYS A 21 -17.28 -4.85 5.11
N PHE A 22 -18.56 -4.99 5.39
CA PHE A 22 -19.32 -4.17 6.35
C PHE A 22 -19.25 -2.66 6.06
N GLN A 23 -19.24 -2.30 4.76
CA GLN A 23 -19.09 -0.92 4.29
C GLN A 23 -20.35 -0.41 3.59
N ASP A 24 -21.54 -0.72 4.07
CA ASP A 24 -22.84 -0.45 3.43
C ASP A 24 -23.04 1.00 3.01
N ALA A 25 -22.42 1.95 3.71
CA ALA A 25 -22.41 3.36 3.34
C ALA A 25 -21.81 3.62 1.93
N LYS A 26 -21.05 2.68 1.38
CA LYS A 26 -20.45 2.76 0.04
C LYS A 26 -21.32 2.17 -1.07
N LEU A 27 -22.46 1.52 -0.75
CA LEU A 27 -23.35 0.92 -1.76
C LEU A 27 -23.81 1.91 -2.84
N PRO A 28 -24.17 3.17 -2.53
CA PRO A 28 -24.56 4.14 -3.56
C PRO A 28 -23.48 4.45 -4.58
N LEU A 29 -22.19 4.28 -4.22
CA LEU A 29 -21.07 4.56 -5.13
C LEU A 29 -21.10 3.67 -6.38
N VAL A 30 -21.70 2.49 -6.32
CA VAL A 30 -21.83 1.58 -7.47
C VAL A 30 -22.73 2.18 -8.54
N ASP A 31 -23.88 2.73 -8.13
CA ASP A 31 -24.82 3.38 -9.05
C ASP A 31 -24.25 4.69 -9.59
N GLU A 32 -23.59 5.49 -8.74
CA GLU A 32 -22.90 6.72 -9.16
C GLU A 32 -21.82 6.44 -10.21
N ALA A 33 -21.00 5.39 -10.02
CA ALA A 33 -19.98 5.00 -10.99
C ALA A 33 -20.58 4.60 -12.33
N ILE A 34 -21.66 3.82 -12.33
CA ILE A 34 -22.36 3.37 -13.54
C ILE A 34 -23.00 4.57 -14.28
N ASP A 35 -23.61 5.51 -13.55
CA ASP A 35 -24.18 6.72 -14.15
C ASP A 35 -23.10 7.60 -14.79
N TYR A 36 -22.03 7.89 -14.08
CA TYR A 36 -20.92 8.69 -14.63
C TYR A 36 -20.26 8.00 -15.83
N ASP A 37 -20.04 6.69 -15.79
CA ASP A 37 -19.52 5.93 -16.94
C ASP A 37 -20.46 6.00 -18.16
N ALA A 38 -21.77 5.86 -17.95
CA ALA A 38 -22.76 5.94 -19.03
C ALA A 38 -22.76 7.32 -19.69
N ARG A 39 -22.76 8.39 -18.88
CA ARG A 39 -22.74 9.78 -19.34
C ARG A 39 -21.42 10.12 -20.04
N LEU A 40 -20.30 9.66 -19.50
CA LEU A 40 -18.96 9.86 -20.10
C LEU A 40 -18.87 9.20 -21.48
N ARG A 41 -19.32 7.94 -21.60
CA ARG A 41 -19.34 7.24 -22.88
C ARG A 41 -20.26 7.92 -23.91
N ALA A 42 -21.40 8.45 -23.47
CA ALA A 42 -22.29 9.20 -24.35
C ALA A 42 -21.64 10.51 -24.85
N ALA A 43 -20.98 11.27 -23.94
CA ALA A 43 -20.27 12.49 -24.30
C ALA A 43 -19.12 12.22 -25.29
N ILE A 44 -18.31 11.18 -25.05
CA ILE A 44 -17.22 10.77 -25.95
C ILE A 44 -17.78 10.37 -27.33
N THR A 45 -18.89 9.66 -27.39
CA THR A 45 -19.51 9.25 -28.65
C THR A 45 -19.97 10.47 -29.44
N GLU A 46 -20.72 11.39 -28.82
CA GLU A 46 -21.21 12.62 -29.47
C GLU A 46 -20.02 13.50 -29.92
N ALA A 47 -18.97 13.64 -29.10
CA ALA A 47 -17.78 14.39 -29.46
C ALA A 47 -17.07 13.79 -30.68
N ASN A 48 -16.97 12.47 -30.78
CA ASN A 48 -16.36 11.80 -31.92
C ASN A 48 -17.19 11.97 -33.21
N GLU A 49 -18.52 11.91 -33.12
CA GLU A 49 -19.41 12.17 -34.22
C GLU A 49 -19.28 13.62 -34.74
N LEU A 50 -19.24 14.60 -33.82
CA LEU A 50 -19.02 16.01 -34.17
C LEU A 50 -17.61 16.26 -34.76
N ARG A 51 -16.57 15.61 -34.26
CA ARG A 51 -15.21 15.69 -34.85
C ARG A 51 -15.22 15.20 -36.31
N ALA A 52 -15.90 14.07 -36.58
CA ALA A 52 -16.03 13.51 -37.92
C ALA A 52 -16.84 14.44 -38.83
N ALA A 53 -18.01 14.92 -38.37
CA ALA A 53 -18.86 15.86 -39.11
C ALA A 53 -18.12 17.17 -39.42
N ARG A 54 -17.44 17.79 -38.44
CA ARG A 54 -16.62 19.00 -38.62
C ARG A 54 -15.57 18.81 -39.71
N ASN A 55 -14.86 17.69 -39.72
CA ASN A 55 -13.88 17.40 -40.75
C ASN A 55 -14.48 17.31 -42.16
N ALA A 56 -15.65 16.69 -42.29
CA ALA A 56 -16.38 16.62 -43.56
C ALA A 56 -16.87 18.01 -44.03
N LEU A 57 -17.49 18.78 -43.13
CA LEU A 57 -18.00 20.11 -43.41
C LEU A 57 -16.84 21.10 -43.75
N SER A 58 -15.70 20.99 -43.10
CA SER A 58 -14.51 21.82 -43.39
C SER A 58 -14.01 21.58 -44.83
N LYS A 59 -14.01 20.34 -45.29
CA LYS A 59 -13.68 20.00 -46.69
C LYS A 59 -14.73 20.59 -47.65
N GLN A 60 -16.01 20.52 -47.30
CA GLN A 60 -17.11 21.07 -48.08
C GLN A 60 -17.02 22.61 -48.21
N VAL A 61 -16.68 23.32 -47.12
CA VAL A 61 -16.40 24.76 -47.14
C VAL A 61 -15.28 25.08 -48.14
N GLY A 62 -14.18 24.31 -48.11
CA GLY A 62 -13.08 24.49 -49.05
C GLY A 62 -13.49 24.37 -50.51
N MET A 63 -14.31 23.34 -50.82
CA MET A 63 -14.86 23.12 -52.17
C MET A 63 -15.80 24.26 -52.60
N LEU A 64 -16.77 24.64 -51.75
CA LEU A 64 -17.76 25.69 -52.03
C LEU A 64 -17.08 27.06 -52.21
N MET A 65 -16.08 27.39 -51.40
CA MET A 65 -15.29 28.63 -51.56
C MET A 65 -14.45 28.64 -52.85
N GLY A 66 -13.96 27.48 -53.29
CA GLY A 66 -13.33 27.33 -54.63
C GLY A 66 -14.30 27.55 -55.75
N GLN A 67 -15.54 27.03 -55.66
CA GLN A 67 -16.58 27.19 -56.65
C GLN A 67 -17.19 28.62 -56.66
N ALA A 68 -17.29 29.28 -55.49
CA ALA A 68 -17.80 30.66 -55.37
C ALA A 68 -16.97 31.67 -56.16
N LYS A 69 -15.71 31.38 -56.47
CA LYS A 69 -14.88 32.21 -57.37
C LYS A 69 -15.44 32.26 -58.82
N LYS A 70 -16.23 31.25 -59.22
CA LYS A 70 -16.80 31.15 -60.57
C LYS A 70 -18.33 31.37 -60.54
N ASP A 71 -19.00 31.04 -59.45
CA ASP A 71 -20.45 31.12 -59.22
C ASP A 71 -20.75 31.78 -57.85
N PRO A 72 -21.04 33.10 -57.79
CA PRO A 72 -21.33 33.85 -56.57
C PRO A 72 -22.49 33.26 -55.73
N SER A 73 -23.40 32.49 -56.32
CA SER A 73 -24.52 31.88 -55.59
C SER A 73 -24.01 30.83 -54.54
N LYS A 74 -22.83 30.25 -54.74
CA LYS A 74 -22.19 29.32 -53.83
C LYS A 74 -21.63 29.95 -52.55
N LEU A 75 -21.53 31.28 -52.53
CA LEU A 75 -21.03 31.97 -51.33
C LEU A 75 -22.00 31.83 -50.15
N ALA A 76 -23.32 31.94 -50.41
CA ALA A 76 -24.34 31.79 -49.37
C ALA A 76 -24.32 30.34 -48.78
N GLU A 77 -24.14 29.32 -49.62
CA GLU A 77 -24.01 27.93 -49.15
C GLU A 77 -22.74 27.76 -48.30
N ALA A 78 -21.64 28.32 -48.74
CA ALA A 78 -20.38 28.27 -48.00
C ALA A 78 -20.49 28.94 -46.62
N GLU A 79 -21.16 30.07 -46.52
CA GLU A 79 -21.36 30.80 -45.24
C GLU A 79 -22.30 29.99 -44.29
N ALA A 80 -23.35 29.33 -44.83
CA ALA A 80 -24.23 28.46 -44.05
C ALA A 80 -23.42 27.27 -43.46
N VAL A 81 -22.57 26.63 -44.26
CA VAL A 81 -21.71 25.52 -43.79
C VAL A 81 -20.65 25.99 -42.77
N LYS A 82 -20.08 27.21 -42.96
CA LYS A 82 -19.18 27.81 -41.95
C LYS A 82 -19.88 28.05 -40.62
N ALA A 83 -21.14 28.53 -40.66
CA ALA A 83 -21.91 28.74 -39.42
C ALA A 83 -22.16 27.40 -38.68
N GLN A 84 -22.44 26.31 -39.42
CA GLN A 84 -22.56 24.99 -38.83
C GLN A 84 -21.22 24.49 -38.24
N VAL A 85 -20.11 24.66 -38.93
CA VAL A 85 -18.76 24.30 -38.42
C VAL A 85 -18.46 25.05 -37.12
N LYS A 86 -18.87 26.33 -37.01
CA LYS A 86 -18.71 27.12 -35.80
C LYS A 86 -19.59 26.58 -34.67
N ALA A 87 -20.84 26.30 -34.90
CA ALA A 87 -21.74 25.73 -33.89
C ALA A 87 -21.26 24.37 -33.41
N ASP A 88 -20.82 23.48 -34.32
CA ASP A 88 -20.23 22.18 -33.97
C ASP A 88 -18.95 22.32 -33.15
N ALA A 89 -18.12 23.33 -33.42
CA ALA A 89 -16.92 23.62 -32.64
C ALA A 89 -17.25 24.09 -31.20
N GLU A 90 -18.27 24.94 -31.03
CA GLU A 90 -18.73 25.38 -29.70
C GLU A 90 -19.32 24.21 -28.90
N ARG A 91 -20.12 23.34 -29.54
CA ARG A 91 -20.67 22.14 -28.91
C ARG A 91 -19.57 21.14 -28.53
N LEU A 92 -18.58 20.93 -29.40
CA LEU A 92 -17.44 20.07 -29.14
C LEU A 92 -16.64 20.55 -27.92
N ALA A 93 -16.36 21.87 -27.82
CA ALA A 93 -15.66 22.43 -26.66
C ALA A 93 -16.44 22.21 -25.35
N ALA A 94 -17.78 22.33 -25.39
CA ALA A 94 -18.64 22.04 -24.23
C ALA A 94 -18.58 20.56 -23.84
N LEU A 95 -18.59 19.65 -24.82
CA LEU A 95 -18.47 18.22 -24.56
C LEU A 95 -17.09 17.83 -23.99
N GLU A 96 -16.01 18.40 -24.52
CA GLU A 96 -14.65 18.16 -24.00
C GLU A 96 -14.51 18.63 -22.53
N ALA A 97 -15.11 19.76 -22.17
CA ALA A 97 -15.18 20.20 -20.78
C ALA A 97 -16.00 19.23 -19.91
N GLN A 98 -17.12 18.74 -20.43
CA GLN A 98 -17.97 17.76 -19.76
C GLN A 98 -17.27 16.40 -19.61
N GLU A 99 -16.52 15.94 -20.61
CA GLU A 99 -15.71 14.72 -20.54
C GLU A 99 -14.73 14.83 -19.36
N GLY A 100 -13.94 15.91 -19.26
CA GLY A 100 -12.98 16.10 -18.18
C GLY A 100 -13.64 16.11 -16.79
N GLU A 101 -14.79 16.79 -16.65
CA GLU A 101 -15.55 16.79 -15.38
C GLU A 101 -16.06 15.39 -14.99
N LEU A 102 -16.58 14.64 -15.97
CA LEU A 102 -17.11 13.30 -15.75
C LEU A 102 -16.01 12.28 -15.46
N GLU A 103 -14.84 12.40 -16.11
CA GLU A 103 -13.66 11.58 -15.82
C GLU A 103 -13.18 11.76 -14.38
N GLU A 104 -13.11 13.02 -13.90
CA GLU A 104 -12.71 13.32 -12.54
C GLU A 104 -13.71 12.78 -11.51
N LYS A 105 -15.02 12.97 -11.75
CA LYS A 105 -16.09 12.43 -10.88
C LYS A 105 -16.06 10.92 -10.84
N LEU A 106 -15.99 10.26 -12.00
CA LEU A 106 -15.89 8.81 -12.09
C LEU A 106 -14.65 8.29 -11.37
N ARG A 107 -13.49 8.90 -11.60
CA ARG A 107 -12.26 8.54 -10.89
C ARG A 107 -12.42 8.65 -9.37
N SER A 108 -12.97 9.78 -8.89
CA SER A 108 -13.19 10.01 -7.45
C SER A 108 -14.08 8.95 -6.81
N VAL A 109 -15.16 8.55 -7.48
CA VAL A 109 -16.06 7.49 -7.01
C VAL A 109 -15.36 6.14 -7.03
N MET A 110 -14.70 5.79 -8.14
CA MET A 110 -14.01 4.50 -8.31
C MET A 110 -12.86 4.29 -7.30
N LEU A 111 -12.19 5.34 -6.89
CA LEU A 111 -11.14 5.29 -5.85
C LEU A 111 -11.69 4.91 -4.46
N ARG A 112 -12.98 5.10 -4.21
CA ARG A 112 -13.67 4.83 -2.94
C ARG A 112 -14.33 3.45 -2.90
N ILE A 113 -14.57 2.82 -4.05
CA ILE A 113 -15.09 1.45 -4.12
C ILE A 113 -13.98 0.48 -3.74
N PRO A 114 -14.18 -0.41 -2.74
CA PRO A 114 -13.15 -1.34 -2.29
C PRO A 114 -12.85 -2.42 -3.35
N GLN A 115 -11.62 -2.96 -3.29
CA GLN A 115 -11.21 -4.11 -4.10
C GLN A 115 -12.02 -5.35 -3.73
N MET A 116 -12.23 -6.24 -4.70
CA MET A 116 -12.85 -7.55 -4.45
C MET A 116 -11.95 -8.37 -3.53
N ILE A 117 -12.53 -8.93 -2.48
CA ILE A 117 -11.80 -9.83 -1.58
C ILE A 117 -11.76 -11.23 -2.16
N ASP A 118 -10.71 -11.98 -1.81
CA ASP A 118 -10.59 -13.40 -2.14
C ASP A 118 -11.65 -14.23 -1.39
N ASP A 119 -12.14 -15.30 -2.02
CA ASP A 119 -13.19 -16.15 -1.44
C ASP A 119 -12.76 -16.85 -0.15
N SER A 120 -11.46 -17.01 0.09
CA SER A 120 -10.91 -17.60 1.31
C SER A 120 -10.82 -16.65 2.50
N VAL A 121 -11.15 -15.35 2.32
CA VAL A 121 -11.13 -14.36 3.39
C VAL A 121 -12.24 -14.64 4.41
N PRO A 122 -11.94 -14.77 5.71
CA PRO A 122 -12.96 -14.91 6.73
C PRO A 122 -13.92 -13.72 6.75
N ILE A 123 -15.22 -13.97 6.93
CA ILE A 123 -16.21 -12.91 7.01
C ILE A 123 -16.40 -12.50 8.46
N GLY A 124 -16.16 -11.23 8.75
CA GLY A 124 -16.31 -10.65 10.09
C GLY A 124 -16.28 -9.12 10.05
N PRO A 125 -16.94 -8.42 11.00
CA PRO A 125 -17.11 -6.97 10.97
C PRO A 125 -15.85 -6.18 11.34
N ASP A 126 -14.95 -6.75 12.14
CA ASP A 126 -13.77 -6.09 12.70
C ASP A 126 -12.67 -7.10 13.09
N ASP A 127 -11.53 -6.61 13.56
CA ASP A 127 -10.31 -7.37 13.91
C ASP A 127 -10.54 -8.47 14.95
N SER A 128 -11.59 -8.38 15.79
CA SER A 128 -11.95 -9.42 16.77
C SER A 128 -12.39 -10.75 16.11
N HIS A 129 -12.69 -10.69 14.81
CA HIS A 129 -13.10 -11.84 13.97
C HIS A 129 -11.94 -12.41 13.12
N ASN A 130 -10.73 -11.87 13.28
CA ASN A 130 -9.55 -12.41 12.63
C ASN A 130 -9.26 -13.84 13.11
N VAL A 131 -8.79 -14.71 12.22
CA VAL A 131 -8.68 -16.15 12.46
C VAL A 131 -7.22 -16.56 12.61
N VAL A 132 -6.88 -17.18 13.73
CA VAL A 132 -5.57 -17.82 13.93
C VAL A 132 -5.50 -19.08 13.06
N VAL A 133 -4.65 -19.06 12.03
CA VAL A 133 -4.48 -20.20 11.11
C VAL A 133 -3.44 -21.17 11.62
N GLN A 134 -2.28 -20.67 12.04
CA GLN A 134 -1.16 -21.51 12.44
C GLN A 134 -0.28 -20.82 13.49
N ARG A 135 0.37 -21.65 14.34
CA ARG A 135 1.36 -21.22 15.33
C ARG A 135 2.71 -21.86 15.04
N PHE A 136 3.79 -21.10 15.29
CA PHE A 136 5.18 -21.51 15.03
C PHE A 136 6.00 -21.25 16.29
N GLY A 137 6.61 -22.28 16.81
CA GLY A 137 7.33 -22.25 18.08
C GLY A 137 6.39 -22.37 19.29
N GLU A 138 6.98 -22.63 20.43
CA GLU A 138 6.27 -22.83 21.68
C GLU A 138 6.18 -21.52 22.46
N ALA A 139 4.96 -21.06 22.72
CA ALA A 139 4.70 -19.89 23.55
C ALA A 139 4.91 -20.25 25.01
N LYS A 140 6.05 -19.84 25.59
CA LYS A 140 6.42 -20.09 26.99
C LYS A 140 6.36 -18.78 27.78
N ALA A 141 5.99 -18.87 29.04
CA ALA A 141 6.20 -17.82 30.03
C ALA A 141 7.30 -18.31 31.01
N PRO A 142 8.33 -17.52 31.29
CA PRO A 142 9.33 -17.89 32.29
C PRO A 142 8.71 -17.87 33.70
N GLU A 143 9.41 -18.46 34.67
CA GLU A 143 9.01 -18.48 36.08
C GLU A 143 9.30 -17.16 36.83
N PHE A 144 9.83 -16.15 36.15
CA PHE A 144 10.11 -14.83 36.69
C PHE A 144 9.29 -13.74 36.01
N ASP A 145 9.06 -12.63 36.72
CA ASP A 145 8.33 -11.47 36.19
C ASP A 145 9.18 -10.76 35.12
N ILE A 146 8.61 -10.57 33.94
CA ILE A 146 9.24 -9.82 32.85
C ILE A 146 8.89 -8.34 33.02
N PRO A 147 9.87 -7.43 33.17
CA PRO A 147 9.63 -6.00 33.20
C PRO A 147 9.05 -5.48 31.89
N TYR A 148 8.50 -4.27 31.91
CA TYR A 148 8.06 -3.59 30.71
C TYR A 148 9.25 -3.35 29.77
N HIS A 149 9.05 -3.41 28.47
CA HIS A 149 10.16 -3.35 27.50
C HIS A 149 11.04 -2.09 27.64
N THR A 150 10.47 -0.94 28.02
CA THR A 150 11.28 0.26 28.29
C THR A 150 12.14 0.11 29.54
N ASP A 151 11.63 -0.55 30.57
CA ASP A 151 12.39 -0.77 31.81
C ASP A 151 13.56 -1.72 31.55
N ILE A 152 13.36 -2.74 30.68
CA ILE A 152 14.45 -3.60 30.18
C ILE A 152 15.49 -2.73 29.44
N MET A 153 15.06 -1.92 28.47
CA MET A 153 15.97 -1.06 27.71
C MET A 153 16.71 -0.05 28.59
N GLU A 154 16.04 0.53 29.58
CA GLU A 154 16.64 1.46 30.56
C GLU A 154 17.71 0.79 31.39
N SER A 155 17.58 -0.49 31.79
CA SER A 155 18.58 -1.24 32.51
C SER A 155 19.92 -1.35 31.76
N PHE A 156 19.87 -1.30 30.43
CA PHE A 156 21.05 -1.22 29.55
C PHE A 156 21.51 0.22 29.29
N GLY A 157 20.79 1.24 29.79
CA GLY A 157 20.95 2.65 29.39
C GLY A 157 20.71 2.81 27.88
N GLY A 158 19.78 2.03 27.34
CA GLY A 158 19.58 1.81 25.91
C GLY A 158 18.46 2.63 25.29
N ILE A 159 17.70 3.38 26.08
CA ILE A 159 16.61 4.23 25.59
C ILE A 159 16.54 5.55 26.39
N ASP A 160 16.19 6.64 25.71
CA ASP A 160 15.90 7.93 26.34
C ASP A 160 14.63 8.55 25.73
N LEU A 161 13.50 8.22 26.33
CA LEU A 161 12.20 8.79 25.97
C LEU A 161 12.02 10.23 26.48
N TYR A 162 12.74 10.59 27.54
CA TYR A 162 12.64 11.91 28.14
C TYR A 162 13.30 12.99 27.27
N ALA A 163 14.48 12.70 26.74
CA ALA A 163 15.11 13.57 25.74
C ALA A 163 14.29 13.66 24.47
N ALA A 164 13.76 12.53 23.97
CA ALA A 164 12.93 12.50 22.76
C ALA A 164 11.67 13.39 22.92
N ARG A 165 11.03 13.35 24.08
CA ARG A 165 9.88 14.22 24.39
C ARG A 165 10.21 15.71 24.31
N ARG A 166 11.41 16.10 24.78
CA ARG A 166 11.85 17.51 24.71
C ARG A 166 12.15 17.98 23.28
N VAL A 167 12.61 17.08 22.42
CA VAL A 167 13.05 17.41 21.05
C VAL A 167 11.89 17.33 20.05
N SER A 168 11.07 16.27 20.14
CA SER A 168 10.08 15.94 19.10
C SER A 168 8.68 15.67 19.63
N GLY A 169 8.50 15.56 20.95
CA GLY A 169 7.23 15.21 21.58
C GLY A 169 7.10 13.72 21.91
N ASN A 170 5.88 13.30 22.22
CA ASN A 170 5.56 11.89 22.47
C ASN A 170 5.60 11.09 21.16
N GLY A 171 5.81 9.78 21.25
CA GLY A 171 5.86 8.89 20.08
C GLY A 171 7.17 8.92 19.31
N PHE A 172 8.23 9.46 19.93
CA PHE A 172 9.61 9.42 19.46
C PHE A 172 10.53 8.82 20.52
N TYR A 173 11.71 8.39 20.11
CA TYR A 173 12.69 7.76 21.01
C TYR A 173 14.12 8.10 20.60
N TYR A 174 15.04 8.00 21.56
CA TYR A 174 16.47 7.78 21.29
C TYR A 174 16.81 6.38 21.73
N LEU A 175 17.41 5.59 20.84
CA LEU A 175 18.08 4.35 21.19
C LEU A 175 19.56 4.62 21.42
N VAL A 176 20.18 3.95 22.40
CA VAL A 176 21.55 4.24 22.84
C VAL A 176 22.32 2.93 23.03
N GLY A 177 23.62 2.94 22.73
CA GLY A 177 24.54 1.86 23.04
C GLY A 177 24.13 0.52 22.41
N ASP A 178 24.10 -0.53 23.24
CA ASP A 178 23.86 -1.90 22.77
C ASP A 178 22.43 -2.11 22.24
N ILE A 179 21.44 -1.38 22.75
CA ILE A 179 20.07 -1.43 22.22
C ILE A 179 19.99 -0.78 20.82
N ALA A 180 20.66 0.35 20.61
CA ALA A 180 20.76 0.94 19.27
C ALA A 180 21.50 0.00 18.32
N ARG A 181 22.56 -0.65 18.76
CA ARG A 181 23.26 -1.65 17.96
C ARG A 181 22.38 -2.85 17.64
N LEU A 182 21.59 -3.35 18.59
CA LEU A 182 20.65 -4.45 18.38
C LEU A 182 19.61 -4.09 17.33
N HIS A 183 19.07 -2.87 17.38
CA HIS A 183 18.14 -2.34 16.37
C HIS A 183 18.74 -2.41 14.95
N GLU A 184 19.96 -1.89 14.77
CA GLU A 184 20.67 -1.93 13.48
C GLU A 184 21.04 -3.36 13.06
N ALA A 185 21.46 -4.20 14.03
CA ALA A 185 21.80 -5.59 13.78
C ALA A 185 20.63 -6.38 13.20
N VAL A 186 19.42 -6.16 13.71
CA VAL A 186 18.20 -6.81 13.21
C VAL A 186 17.87 -6.36 11.79
N LEU A 187 18.01 -5.08 11.47
CA LEU A 187 17.79 -4.57 10.12
C LEU A 187 18.84 -5.13 9.15
N ALA A 188 20.10 -5.15 9.54
CA ALA A 188 21.19 -5.70 8.72
C ALA A 188 21.00 -7.19 8.47
N TYR A 189 20.64 -7.95 9.50
CA TYR A 189 20.33 -9.38 9.38
C TYR A 189 19.10 -9.60 8.45
N ALA A 190 18.02 -8.86 8.64
CA ALA A 190 16.82 -8.98 7.81
C ALA A 190 17.09 -8.65 6.33
N ARG A 191 17.93 -7.66 6.05
CA ARG A 191 18.37 -7.34 4.69
C ARG A 191 19.10 -8.52 4.06
N ASP A 192 20.12 -9.04 4.74
CA ASP A 192 20.94 -10.14 4.22
C ASP A 192 20.10 -11.42 4.07
N PHE A 193 19.24 -11.70 5.04
CA PHE A 193 18.27 -12.80 5.02
C PHE A 193 17.36 -12.76 3.77
N MET A 194 16.92 -11.57 3.33
CA MET A 194 16.11 -11.43 2.12
C MET A 194 16.93 -11.51 0.83
N ILE A 195 18.16 -10.96 0.85
CA ILE A 195 19.08 -11.09 -0.30
C ILE A 195 19.39 -12.57 -0.56
N ASP A 196 19.66 -13.35 0.48
CA ASP A 196 19.94 -14.78 0.39
C ASP A 196 18.73 -15.59 -0.14
N ARG A 197 17.51 -15.04 -0.04
CA ARG A 197 16.28 -15.59 -0.62
C ARG A 197 15.97 -15.09 -2.03
N GLY A 198 16.93 -14.39 -2.67
CA GLY A 198 16.83 -13.93 -4.06
C GLY A 198 16.09 -12.60 -4.23
N PHE A 199 15.84 -11.85 -3.16
CA PHE A 199 15.26 -10.51 -3.27
C PHE A 199 16.33 -9.46 -3.61
N THR A 200 16.03 -8.60 -4.55
CA THR A 200 16.89 -7.46 -4.89
C THR A 200 16.74 -6.36 -3.86
N TYR A 201 17.85 -5.98 -3.20
CA TYR A 201 17.85 -4.90 -2.22
C TYR A 201 17.84 -3.53 -2.87
N VAL A 202 16.95 -2.64 -2.41
CA VAL A 202 16.76 -1.28 -2.95
C VAL A 202 16.66 -0.27 -1.79
N ILE A 203 17.30 0.87 -1.93
CA ILE A 203 17.08 2.05 -1.08
C ILE A 203 16.25 3.05 -1.88
N PRO A 204 14.98 3.26 -1.55
CA PRO A 204 14.08 4.13 -2.31
C PRO A 204 14.14 5.59 -1.81
N PRO A 205 13.56 6.56 -2.56
CA PRO A 205 13.24 7.87 -2.02
C PRO A 205 12.28 7.79 -0.82
N PHE A 206 12.50 8.62 0.19
CA PHE A 206 11.66 8.64 1.41
C PHE A 206 10.56 9.70 1.37
N MET A 207 10.48 10.44 0.28
CA MET A 207 9.41 11.39 -0.04
C MET A 207 8.84 11.07 -1.43
N ILE A 208 7.53 11.15 -1.56
CA ILE A 208 6.81 10.81 -2.79
C ILE A 208 5.76 11.87 -3.12
N HIS A 209 5.40 11.99 -4.40
CA HIS A 209 4.34 12.88 -4.87
C HIS A 209 2.93 12.38 -4.49
N GLY A 210 1.97 13.30 -4.43
CA GLY A 210 0.57 13.01 -4.09
C GLY A 210 -0.08 11.96 -4.99
N ASN A 211 0.21 11.96 -6.29
CA ASN A 211 -0.31 10.97 -7.23
C ASN A 211 0.18 9.54 -6.94
N VAL A 212 1.39 9.39 -6.38
CA VAL A 212 1.90 8.08 -5.91
C VAL A 212 1.14 7.66 -4.66
N VAL A 213 0.94 8.58 -3.69
CA VAL A 213 0.16 8.31 -2.47
C VAL A 213 -1.24 7.81 -2.80
N GLU A 214 -1.97 8.51 -3.70
CA GLU A 214 -3.31 8.08 -4.17
C GLU A 214 -3.29 6.72 -4.85
N GLY A 215 -2.16 6.35 -5.46
CA GLY A 215 -2.00 5.07 -6.12
C GLY A 215 -1.87 3.90 -5.16
N VAL A 216 -1.25 4.11 -4.00
CA VAL A 216 -0.85 3.02 -3.09
C VAL A 216 -1.73 2.87 -1.86
N MET A 217 -2.57 3.83 -1.52
CA MET A 217 -3.45 3.77 -0.34
C MET A 217 -4.82 4.41 -0.58
N SER A 218 -5.74 4.23 0.35
CA SER A 218 -7.04 4.90 0.35
C SER A 218 -6.95 6.32 0.93
N PHE A 219 -7.93 7.18 0.62
CA PHE A 219 -7.99 8.53 1.17
C PHE A 219 -8.06 8.58 2.71
N PRO A 220 -8.87 7.72 3.39
CA PRO A 220 -8.87 7.68 4.85
C PRO A 220 -7.50 7.33 5.44
N GLU A 221 -6.81 6.35 4.86
CA GLU A 221 -5.45 5.98 5.30
C GLU A 221 -4.46 7.12 5.09
N MET A 222 -4.55 7.82 3.95
CA MET A 222 -3.70 8.97 3.64
C MET A 222 -3.81 10.07 4.71
N ASP A 223 -5.01 10.47 5.09
CA ASP A 223 -5.23 11.51 6.12
C ASP A 223 -4.77 11.06 7.52
N ALA A 224 -5.02 9.81 7.87
CA ALA A 224 -4.64 9.25 9.16
C ALA A 224 -3.14 9.05 9.32
N MET A 225 -2.43 8.74 8.22
CA MET A 225 -1.04 8.27 8.26
C MET A 225 -0.02 9.31 7.78
N MET A 226 -0.28 10.00 6.64
CA MET A 226 0.79 10.67 5.90
C MET A 226 1.12 12.08 6.42
N TYR A 227 2.43 12.37 6.61
CA TYR A 227 2.94 13.73 6.76
C TYR A 227 3.14 14.36 5.38
N LYS A 228 2.60 15.55 5.18
CA LYS A 228 2.81 16.36 3.97
C LYS A 228 3.81 17.47 4.24
N ILE A 229 4.69 17.74 3.29
CA ILE A 229 5.59 18.90 3.33
C ILE A 229 4.80 20.13 2.94
N GLU A 230 4.84 21.15 3.77
CA GLU A 230 4.14 22.41 3.52
C GLU A 230 4.75 23.14 2.31
N GLY A 231 3.89 23.61 1.41
CA GLY A 231 4.29 24.32 0.20
C GLY A 231 4.78 23.46 -0.96
N GLU A 232 4.86 22.12 -0.78
CA GLU A 232 5.32 21.19 -1.82
C GLU A 232 4.34 20.04 -2.04
N ASP A 233 4.38 19.43 -3.24
CA ASP A 233 3.68 18.18 -3.52
C ASP A 233 4.57 16.99 -3.12
N LEU A 234 4.94 16.95 -1.84
CA LEU A 234 5.76 15.87 -1.27
C LEU A 234 5.16 15.38 0.05
N TYR A 235 5.22 14.07 0.24
CA TYR A 235 4.77 13.36 1.43
C TYR A 235 5.86 12.45 1.93
N LEU A 236 6.09 12.42 3.25
CA LEU A 236 6.97 11.43 3.88
C LEU A 236 6.32 10.05 3.82
N ILE A 237 7.07 9.03 3.43
CA ILE A 237 6.55 7.67 3.32
C ILE A 237 6.21 7.06 4.68
N GLY A 238 5.11 6.33 4.77
CA GLY A 238 4.74 5.51 5.93
C GLY A 238 5.29 4.08 5.86
N THR A 239 5.84 3.69 4.70
CA THR A 239 6.49 2.41 4.40
C THR A 239 7.23 2.55 3.06
N SER A 240 8.31 1.79 2.87
CA SER A 240 9.01 1.77 1.58
C SER A 240 8.17 1.20 0.44
N GLU A 241 7.14 0.40 0.72
CA GLU A 241 6.18 -0.07 -0.27
C GLU A 241 5.68 1.07 -1.17
N HIS A 242 5.33 2.21 -0.57
CA HIS A 242 4.79 3.35 -1.32
C HIS A 242 5.73 3.81 -2.43
N SER A 243 6.99 4.01 -2.09
CA SER A 243 8.02 4.46 -3.02
C SER A 243 8.41 3.36 -4.01
N MET A 244 8.46 2.11 -3.54
CA MET A 244 8.87 0.97 -4.36
C MET A 244 7.84 0.64 -5.44
N ILE A 245 6.54 0.70 -5.12
CA ILE A 245 5.47 0.54 -6.12
C ILE A 245 5.43 1.76 -7.04
N GLY A 246 5.59 2.97 -6.48
CA GLY A 246 5.66 4.23 -7.24
C GLY A 246 6.78 4.27 -8.28
N ARG A 247 7.87 3.50 -8.10
CA ARG A 247 8.95 3.34 -9.08
C ARG A 247 8.46 2.91 -10.46
N TYR A 248 7.35 2.18 -10.52
CA TYR A 248 6.80 1.61 -11.74
C TYR A 248 5.61 2.40 -12.31
N ILE A 249 5.32 3.60 -11.79
CA ILE A 249 4.22 4.44 -12.28
C ILE A 249 4.31 4.63 -13.79
N ASP A 250 3.20 4.35 -14.49
CA ASP A 250 3.02 4.45 -15.94
C ASP A 250 4.03 3.62 -16.79
N GLN A 251 4.63 2.58 -16.20
CA GLN A 251 5.56 1.69 -16.88
C GLN A 251 4.84 0.50 -17.53
N ILE A 252 5.47 -0.02 -18.60
CA ILE A 252 5.14 -1.31 -19.21
C ILE A 252 6.31 -2.25 -18.95
N ILE A 253 6.13 -3.23 -18.11
CA ILE A 253 7.12 -4.22 -17.71
C ILE A 253 7.06 -5.39 -18.71
N PRO A 254 8.18 -5.85 -19.29
CA PRO A 254 8.20 -7.10 -20.04
C PRO A 254 7.84 -8.29 -19.14
N GLU A 255 6.97 -9.19 -19.58
CA GLU A 255 6.53 -10.35 -18.78
C GLU A 255 7.69 -11.24 -18.32
N GLY A 256 8.74 -11.37 -19.13
CA GLY A 256 9.95 -12.13 -18.79
C GLY A 256 10.79 -11.54 -17.63
N GLU A 257 10.50 -10.32 -17.17
CA GLU A 257 11.12 -9.74 -15.98
C GLU A 257 10.38 -10.10 -14.69
N LEU A 258 9.17 -10.65 -14.77
CA LEU A 258 8.37 -11.07 -13.61
C LEU A 258 8.75 -12.49 -13.15
N PRO A 259 8.68 -12.76 -11.84
CA PRO A 259 8.33 -11.83 -10.77
C PRO A 259 9.47 -10.88 -10.40
N LEU A 260 9.14 -9.61 -10.11
CA LEU A 260 10.08 -8.68 -9.48
C LEU A 260 10.00 -8.85 -7.97
N THR A 261 11.04 -9.42 -7.37
CA THR A 261 11.15 -9.65 -5.93
C THR A 261 12.12 -8.63 -5.33
N LEU A 262 11.59 -7.69 -4.56
CA LEU A 262 12.34 -6.55 -4.05
C LEU A 262 12.26 -6.50 -2.53
N THR A 263 13.37 -6.13 -1.91
CA THR A 263 13.41 -5.82 -0.47
C THR A 263 14.01 -4.44 -0.25
N SER A 264 13.47 -3.69 0.70
CA SER A 264 13.91 -2.31 0.89
C SER A 264 13.90 -1.90 2.36
N TYR A 265 14.94 -1.16 2.72
CA TYR A 265 15.01 -0.43 3.99
C TYR A 265 14.43 0.97 3.80
N SER A 266 13.69 1.44 4.78
CA SER A 266 13.37 2.88 4.91
C SER A 266 13.07 3.28 6.35
N PRO A 267 13.30 4.56 6.71
CA PRO A 267 12.52 5.19 7.76
C PRO A 267 11.05 5.25 7.33
N CYS A 268 10.17 5.19 8.31
CA CYS A 268 8.72 5.26 8.13
C CYS A 268 8.18 6.35 9.05
N PHE A 269 7.29 7.20 8.51
CA PHE A 269 6.72 8.33 9.24
C PHE A 269 5.21 8.20 9.25
N ARG A 270 4.60 8.13 10.44
CA ARG A 270 3.14 7.95 10.60
C ARG A 270 2.57 8.92 11.61
N LYS A 271 1.48 9.61 11.25
CA LYS A 271 0.75 10.51 12.17
C LYS A 271 0.05 9.77 13.29
N GLU A 272 -0.28 8.48 13.11
CA GLU A 272 -1.01 7.65 14.08
C GLU A 272 -2.29 8.32 14.61
N LYS A 273 -3.02 9.07 13.75
CA LYS A 273 -4.26 9.74 14.14
C LYS A 273 -5.33 8.71 14.53
N GLY A 274 -5.97 8.94 15.68
CA GLY A 274 -7.08 8.09 16.15
C GLY A 274 -6.64 6.79 16.82
N ALA A 275 -5.36 6.53 16.91
CA ALA A 275 -4.82 5.39 17.63
C ALA A 275 -4.76 5.71 19.12
N HIS A 276 -5.77 5.30 19.88
CA HIS A 276 -5.81 5.39 21.34
C HIS A 276 -5.87 3.99 21.95
N GLY A 277 -5.00 3.69 22.91
CA GLY A 277 -4.98 2.38 23.58
C GLY A 277 -3.89 2.23 24.63
N LEU A 278 -3.95 1.09 25.34
CA LEU A 278 -3.13 0.75 26.51
C LEU A 278 -1.60 0.69 26.27
N GLU A 279 -1.13 0.66 25.02
CA GLU A 279 0.29 0.54 24.65
C GLU A 279 0.92 1.88 24.18
N GLU A 280 0.39 3.01 24.64
CA GLU A 280 0.94 4.35 24.30
C GLU A 280 2.30 4.62 24.92
N ARG A 281 2.67 3.88 25.98
CA ARG A 281 4.00 3.98 26.61
C ARG A 281 5.02 3.15 25.84
N GLY A 282 6.19 3.73 25.58
CA GLY A 282 7.33 3.02 24.98
C GLY A 282 7.38 3.12 23.46
N ILE A 283 7.75 2.04 22.79
CA ILE A 283 8.06 2.02 21.35
C ILE A 283 7.08 1.21 20.50
N TYR A 284 5.94 0.81 21.07
CA TYR A 284 4.95 0.00 20.35
C TYR A 284 4.24 0.80 19.23
N ARG A 285 3.86 2.06 19.53
CA ARG A 285 3.18 2.96 18.59
C ARG A 285 3.89 4.31 18.58
N ILE A 286 4.52 4.63 17.47
CA ILE A 286 5.48 5.74 17.33
C ILE A 286 5.33 6.40 15.97
N HIS A 287 5.74 7.67 15.89
CA HIS A 287 5.63 8.48 14.67
C HIS A 287 6.75 8.26 13.67
N GLN A 288 7.90 7.78 14.14
CA GLN A 288 9.06 7.49 13.31
C GLN A 288 9.69 6.16 13.72
N PHE A 289 9.92 5.28 12.74
CA PHE A 289 10.60 3.99 12.92
C PHE A 289 11.27 3.56 11.62
N GLU A 290 12.10 2.56 11.67
CA GLU A 290 12.70 1.92 10.50
C GLU A 290 12.01 0.60 10.20
N LYS A 291 12.05 0.20 8.92
CA LYS A 291 11.47 -1.04 8.45
C LYS A 291 12.25 -1.64 7.28
N GLN A 292 12.45 -2.95 7.31
CA GLN A 292 12.80 -3.75 6.14
C GLN A 292 11.52 -4.36 5.58
N GLU A 293 11.24 -4.10 4.30
CA GLU A 293 10.01 -4.50 3.61
C GLU A 293 10.30 -5.49 2.48
N MET A 294 9.32 -6.33 2.16
CA MET A 294 9.29 -7.19 0.99
C MET A 294 8.22 -6.70 0.03
N ILE A 295 8.54 -6.54 -1.24
CA ILE A 295 7.63 -6.10 -2.28
C ILE A 295 7.73 -7.06 -3.47
N VAL A 296 6.59 -7.50 -4.00
CA VAL A 296 6.54 -8.35 -5.18
C VAL A 296 5.59 -7.74 -6.21
N LEU A 297 6.06 -7.69 -7.47
CA LEU A 297 5.20 -7.50 -8.63
C LEU A 297 5.24 -8.82 -9.42
N CYS A 298 4.07 -9.39 -9.70
CA CYS A 298 3.98 -10.69 -10.35
C CYS A 298 2.80 -10.78 -11.32
N ARG A 299 2.72 -11.89 -12.03
CA ARG A 299 1.53 -12.22 -12.83
C ARG A 299 0.33 -12.50 -11.92
N PRO A 300 -0.91 -12.22 -12.38
CA PRO A 300 -2.12 -12.44 -11.59
C PRO A 300 -2.25 -13.85 -11.00
N GLU A 301 -1.93 -14.87 -11.78
CA GLU A 301 -2.03 -16.29 -11.39
C GLU A 301 -1.02 -16.71 -10.33
N GLU A 302 0.07 -15.95 -10.16
CA GLU A 302 1.12 -16.26 -9.18
C GLU A 302 0.89 -15.56 -7.83
N SER A 303 -0.05 -14.61 -7.75
CA SER A 303 -0.13 -13.70 -6.59
C SER A 303 -0.44 -14.42 -5.27
N MET A 304 -1.23 -15.49 -5.28
CA MET A 304 -1.52 -16.26 -4.06
C MET A 304 -0.31 -17.09 -3.61
N GLU A 305 0.48 -17.64 -4.54
CA GLU A 305 1.73 -18.33 -4.20
C GLU A 305 2.75 -17.36 -3.58
N TRP A 306 2.87 -16.14 -4.13
CA TRP A 306 3.72 -15.09 -3.55
C TRP A 306 3.24 -14.61 -2.19
N TYR A 307 1.93 -14.51 -1.98
CA TYR A 307 1.35 -14.20 -0.67
C TYR A 307 1.81 -15.22 0.40
N GLU A 308 1.73 -16.53 0.07
CA GLU A 308 2.20 -17.60 0.96
C GLU A 308 3.72 -17.50 1.24
N LYS A 309 4.53 -17.24 0.23
CA LYS A 309 5.98 -17.09 0.39
C LYS A 309 6.35 -15.90 1.25
N LEU A 310 5.64 -14.77 1.08
CA LEU A 310 5.95 -13.53 1.79
C LEU A 310 5.72 -13.66 3.30
N TRP A 311 4.56 -14.13 3.73
CA TRP A 311 4.33 -14.26 5.17
C TRP A 311 5.23 -15.33 5.82
N ARG A 312 5.56 -16.42 5.09
CA ARG A 312 6.51 -17.45 5.57
C ARG A 312 7.90 -16.89 5.80
N ASN A 313 8.38 -15.98 4.95
CA ASN A 313 9.66 -15.31 5.16
C ASN A 313 9.71 -14.56 6.51
N SER A 314 8.64 -13.87 6.90
CA SER A 314 8.57 -13.22 8.21
C SER A 314 8.56 -14.23 9.35
N VAL A 315 7.78 -15.32 9.22
CA VAL A 315 7.79 -16.39 10.21
C VAL A 315 9.20 -16.97 10.40
N ASP A 316 9.88 -17.29 9.29
CA ASP A 316 11.24 -17.85 9.33
C ASP A 316 12.24 -16.92 9.99
N LEU A 317 12.16 -15.62 9.68
CA LEU A 317 13.02 -14.60 10.29
C LEU A 317 12.80 -14.53 11.81
N PHE A 318 11.56 -14.41 12.25
CA PHE A 318 11.26 -14.33 13.69
C PHE A 318 11.65 -15.63 14.41
N ARG A 319 11.42 -16.80 13.77
CA ARG A 319 11.83 -18.10 14.33
C ARG A 319 13.33 -18.24 14.43
N SER A 320 14.11 -17.68 13.50
CA SER A 320 15.57 -17.66 13.58
C SER A 320 16.12 -16.78 14.73
N LEU A 321 15.28 -15.89 15.27
CA LEU A 321 15.54 -15.06 16.44
C LEU A 321 14.96 -15.63 17.75
N ASP A 322 14.55 -16.91 17.75
CA ASP A 322 13.93 -17.61 18.86
C ASP A 322 12.60 -17.04 19.35
N ILE A 323 11.91 -16.25 18.51
CA ILE A 323 10.63 -15.63 18.84
C ILE A 323 9.47 -16.50 18.33
N PRO A 324 8.58 -17.00 19.22
CA PRO A 324 7.36 -17.69 18.79
C PRO A 324 6.40 -16.71 18.11
N VAL A 325 5.80 -17.16 17.00
CA VAL A 325 4.86 -16.35 16.22
C VAL A 325 3.62 -17.14 15.83
N ARG A 326 2.56 -16.44 15.43
CA ARG A 326 1.38 -17.03 14.80
C ARG A 326 0.97 -16.23 13.57
N GLN A 327 0.32 -16.91 12.63
CA GLN A 327 -0.36 -16.32 11.50
C GLN A 327 -1.81 -16.03 11.87
N LEU A 328 -2.25 -14.80 11.71
CA LEU A 328 -3.59 -14.31 11.95
C LEU A 328 -4.18 -13.83 10.62
N GLU A 329 -5.12 -14.56 10.03
CA GLU A 329 -5.79 -14.17 8.80
C GLU A 329 -6.79 -13.07 9.10
N CYS A 330 -6.68 -11.93 8.39
CA CYS A 330 -7.57 -10.79 8.56
C CYS A 330 -8.94 -11.07 7.95
N CYS A 331 -10.00 -10.74 8.68
CA CYS A 331 -11.37 -10.86 8.17
C CYS A 331 -11.75 -9.70 7.26
N SER A 332 -12.86 -9.84 6.57
CA SER A 332 -13.33 -8.91 5.54
C SER A 332 -13.54 -7.47 6.02
N GLY A 333 -13.99 -7.27 7.25
CA GLY A 333 -14.22 -5.94 7.84
C GLY A 333 -12.94 -5.25 8.30
N ASP A 334 -11.88 -6.02 8.56
CA ASP A 334 -10.55 -5.51 8.94
C ASP A 334 -9.67 -5.19 7.71
N LEU A 335 -10.01 -5.72 6.52
CA LEU A 335 -9.24 -5.46 5.31
C LEU A 335 -9.38 -4.01 4.84
N ALA A 336 -8.26 -3.32 4.65
CA ALA A 336 -8.21 -2.04 3.95
C ALA A 336 -8.79 -2.13 2.52
N ASP A 337 -9.21 -1.00 1.96
CA ASP A 337 -9.96 -0.96 0.70
C ASP A 337 -9.23 -1.55 -0.52
N LEU A 338 -7.91 -1.48 -0.55
CA LEU A 338 -7.11 -1.97 -1.67
C LEU A 338 -6.76 -3.45 -1.57
N LYS A 339 -6.93 -4.07 -0.40
CA LYS A 339 -6.50 -5.44 -0.15
C LYS A 339 -7.49 -6.48 -0.66
N VAL A 340 -6.97 -7.46 -1.37
CA VAL A 340 -7.67 -8.68 -1.78
C VAL A 340 -7.67 -9.69 -0.64
N LYS A 341 -6.52 -9.82 0.03
CA LYS A 341 -6.30 -10.71 1.16
C LYS A 341 -5.15 -10.18 2.02
N SER A 342 -5.22 -10.40 3.33
CA SER A 342 -4.16 -9.99 4.26
C SER A 342 -4.08 -10.95 5.44
N CYS A 343 -2.88 -11.16 5.96
CA CYS A 343 -2.68 -11.75 7.26
C CYS A 343 -1.60 -10.99 8.03
N ASP A 344 -1.72 -11.02 9.34
CA ASP A 344 -0.70 -10.52 10.24
C ASP A 344 0.15 -11.67 10.78
N ILE A 345 1.42 -11.40 10.99
CA ILE A 345 2.27 -12.23 11.82
C ILE A 345 2.36 -11.56 13.17
N GLU A 346 1.96 -12.27 14.20
CA GLU A 346 1.98 -11.79 15.57
C GLU A 346 3.03 -12.56 16.37
N ALA A 347 3.82 -11.83 17.15
CA ALA A 347 4.82 -12.41 18.06
C ALA A 347 4.24 -12.64 19.46
N TRP A 348 4.72 -13.67 20.12
CA TRP A 348 4.37 -13.96 21.50
C TRP A 348 5.01 -12.95 22.45
N SER A 349 4.22 -12.38 23.34
CA SER A 349 4.66 -11.61 24.50
C SER A 349 4.52 -12.46 25.77
N PRO A 350 5.59 -13.03 26.32
CA PRO A 350 5.51 -13.78 27.55
C PRO A 350 5.13 -12.91 28.76
N ARG A 351 5.44 -11.60 28.73
CA ARG A 351 5.02 -10.63 29.74
C ARG A 351 3.48 -10.47 29.80
N GLN A 352 2.85 -10.41 28.62
CA GLN A 352 1.41 -10.17 28.51
C GLN A 352 0.58 -11.46 28.45
N GLY A 353 1.24 -12.62 28.19
CA GLY A 353 0.55 -13.88 27.94
C GLY A 353 -0.30 -13.88 26.66
N LYS A 354 0.03 -13.02 25.69
CA LYS A 354 -0.71 -12.87 24.43
C LYS A 354 0.22 -12.61 23.24
N TYR A 355 -0.32 -12.76 22.03
CA TYR A 355 0.34 -12.38 20.80
C TYR A 355 0.00 -10.92 20.42
N PHE A 356 0.91 -10.26 19.71
CA PHE A 356 0.70 -8.92 19.16
C PHE A 356 1.34 -8.81 17.77
N GLU A 357 0.75 -7.98 16.91
CA GLU A 357 1.17 -7.77 15.53
C GLU A 357 2.60 -7.23 15.42
N VAL A 358 3.42 -7.89 14.60
CA VAL A 358 4.79 -7.48 14.27
C VAL A 358 5.03 -7.30 12.76
N CYS A 359 4.26 -7.99 11.91
CA CYS A 359 4.28 -7.86 10.45
C CYS A 359 2.87 -7.96 9.90
N SER A 360 2.62 -7.32 8.75
CA SER A 360 1.37 -7.44 8.01
C SER A 360 1.68 -7.72 6.55
N CYS A 361 1.18 -8.86 6.05
CA CYS A 361 1.30 -9.33 4.68
C CYS A 361 0.03 -9.02 3.90
N SER A 362 0.16 -8.44 2.71
CA SER A 362 -0.97 -8.04 1.90
C SER A 362 -0.83 -8.43 0.44
N ASN A 363 -1.89 -9.02 -0.12
CA ASN A 363 -2.10 -9.14 -1.55
C ASN A 363 -3.10 -8.04 -1.97
N LEU A 364 -2.67 -7.15 -2.87
CA LEU A 364 -3.49 -6.04 -3.36
C LEU A 364 -4.05 -6.31 -4.76
N GLY A 365 -3.77 -7.48 -5.33
CA GLY A 365 -4.16 -7.79 -6.69
C GLY A 365 -3.70 -6.70 -7.67
N ASP A 366 -4.59 -6.27 -8.56
CA ASP A 366 -4.32 -5.21 -9.53
C ASP A 366 -4.64 -3.78 -9.02
N ALA A 367 -5.01 -3.62 -7.74
CA ALA A 367 -5.52 -2.35 -7.22
C ALA A 367 -4.54 -1.18 -7.40
N GLN A 368 -3.29 -1.36 -7.00
CA GLN A 368 -2.24 -0.35 -7.13
C GLN A 368 -1.80 -0.20 -8.58
N ALA A 369 -1.61 -1.31 -9.28
CA ALA A 369 -1.20 -1.31 -10.68
C ALA A 369 -2.20 -0.55 -11.58
N ARG A 370 -3.50 -0.70 -11.33
CA ARG A 370 -4.56 0.03 -12.05
C ARG A 370 -4.51 1.53 -11.76
N ARG A 371 -4.31 1.92 -10.51
CA ARG A 371 -4.21 3.34 -10.11
C ARG A 371 -2.98 4.02 -10.69
N LEU A 372 -1.84 3.32 -10.69
CA LEU A 372 -0.53 3.82 -11.13
C LEU A 372 -0.20 3.45 -12.59
N LYS A 373 -1.11 2.78 -13.32
CA LYS A 373 -0.95 2.34 -14.71
C LYS A 373 0.28 1.46 -14.91
N ILE A 374 0.55 0.55 -13.95
CA ILE A 374 1.61 -0.44 -14.04
C ILE A 374 1.12 -1.61 -14.89
N ARG A 375 1.62 -1.71 -16.11
CA ARG A 375 1.18 -2.69 -17.11
C ARG A 375 2.29 -3.70 -17.37
N VAL A 376 1.89 -4.87 -17.77
CA VAL A 376 2.79 -5.94 -18.23
C VAL A 376 2.51 -6.20 -19.69
N ARG A 377 3.57 -6.36 -20.48
CA ARG A 377 3.47 -6.82 -21.87
C ARG A 377 3.69 -8.32 -21.90
N GLY A 378 2.60 -9.05 -22.12
CA GLY A 378 2.62 -10.50 -22.30
C GLY A 378 3.40 -10.94 -23.52
N GLU A 379 3.80 -12.20 -23.56
CA GLU A 379 4.49 -12.81 -24.71
C GLU A 379 3.62 -12.77 -25.98
N ASP A 380 2.29 -12.76 -25.82
CA ASP A 380 1.32 -12.59 -26.94
C ASP A 380 1.19 -11.12 -27.40
N GLY A 381 1.96 -10.20 -26.82
CA GLY A 381 1.93 -8.77 -27.10
C GLY A 381 0.82 -7.99 -26.45
N LYS A 382 -0.13 -8.64 -25.77
CA LYS A 382 -1.23 -7.96 -25.04
C LYS A 382 -0.74 -7.35 -23.75
N LEU A 383 -1.44 -6.31 -23.32
CA LEU A 383 -1.19 -5.64 -22.05
C LEU A 383 -2.17 -6.14 -20.99
N TYR A 384 -1.64 -6.42 -19.81
CA TYR A 384 -2.42 -6.68 -18.60
C TYR A 384 -1.82 -5.93 -17.41
N LEU A 385 -2.50 -5.92 -16.26
CA LEU A 385 -2.01 -5.28 -15.05
C LEU A 385 -1.24 -6.26 -14.18
N ALA A 386 -0.11 -5.83 -13.63
CA ALA A 386 0.61 -6.60 -12.62
C ALA A 386 -0.23 -6.74 -11.34
N HIS A 387 -0.05 -7.83 -10.62
CA HIS A 387 -0.45 -7.90 -9.21
C HIS A 387 0.69 -7.43 -8.31
N THR A 388 0.34 -6.74 -7.22
CA THR A 388 1.30 -6.23 -6.25
C THR A 388 1.05 -6.83 -4.87
N LEU A 389 2.13 -7.16 -4.18
CA LEU A 389 2.10 -7.70 -2.83
C LEU A 389 3.18 -7.03 -1.98
N ASN A 390 2.95 -6.94 -0.70
CA ASN A 390 3.95 -6.51 0.27
C ASN A 390 3.85 -7.30 1.56
N ASN A 391 4.94 -7.31 2.29
CA ASN A 391 4.97 -7.77 3.67
C ASN A 391 6.13 -7.11 4.41
N THR A 392 5.91 -6.80 5.67
CA THR A 392 6.99 -6.42 6.57
C THR A 392 7.92 -7.61 6.80
N CYS A 393 9.20 -7.48 6.43
CA CYS A 393 10.22 -8.42 6.86
C CYS A 393 10.46 -8.26 8.36
N VAL A 394 10.80 -7.04 8.77
CA VAL A 394 10.93 -6.65 10.18
C VAL A 394 10.75 -5.14 10.36
N ALA A 395 10.07 -4.76 11.44
CA ALA A 395 10.04 -3.41 11.98
C ALA A 395 10.61 -3.46 13.40
N PRO A 396 11.85 -3.00 13.61
CA PRO A 396 12.56 -3.19 14.88
C PRO A 396 11.81 -2.80 16.15
N PRO A 397 11.03 -1.71 16.22
CA PRO A 397 10.40 -1.34 17.47
C PRO A 397 9.53 -2.44 18.09
N ARG A 398 8.59 -2.99 17.32
CA ARG A 398 7.75 -4.10 17.78
C ARG A 398 8.54 -5.40 17.91
N MET A 399 9.47 -5.64 17.00
CA MET A 399 10.34 -6.80 17.08
C MET A 399 11.24 -6.73 18.33
N LEU A 400 11.80 -5.57 18.69
CA LEU A 400 12.61 -5.41 19.90
C LEU A 400 11.81 -5.71 21.18
N ILE A 401 10.52 -5.36 21.23
CA ILE A 401 9.65 -5.75 22.35
C ILE A 401 9.61 -7.29 22.45
N ALA A 402 9.25 -7.97 21.35
CA ALA A 402 9.20 -9.42 21.33
C ALA A 402 10.57 -10.05 21.64
N PHE A 403 11.64 -9.51 21.05
CA PHE A 403 13.00 -9.99 21.21
C PHE A 403 13.45 -9.92 22.68
N LEU A 404 13.31 -8.74 23.29
CA LEU A 404 13.73 -8.53 24.68
C LEU A 404 12.93 -9.39 25.65
N GLU A 405 11.61 -9.52 25.47
CA GLU A 405 10.77 -10.32 26.35
C GLU A 405 11.03 -11.83 26.22
N ASN A 406 11.32 -12.34 25.01
CA ASN A 406 11.55 -13.78 24.78
C ASN A 406 12.99 -14.25 25.08
N ASN A 407 13.97 -13.34 25.04
CA ASN A 407 15.39 -13.66 25.26
C ASN A 407 15.93 -13.15 26.61
N LEU A 408 15.06 -12.58 27.48
CA LEU A 408 15.45 -12.11 28.81
C LEU A 408 15.73 -13.30 29.74
N ASN A 409 16.80 -13.19 30.52
CA ASN A 409 17.15 -14.14 31.57
C ASN A 409 16.78 -13.57 32.96
N ALA A 410 16.64 -14.46 33.94
CA ALA A 410 16.34 -14.07 35.35
C ALA A 410 17.35 -13.12 35.99
N ASP A 411 18.59 -13.11 35.50
CA ASP A 411 19.64 -12.19 35.94
C ASP A 411 19.65 -10.82 35.24
N GLY A 412 18.65 -10.58 34.38
CA GLY A 412 18.49 -9.35 33.61
C GLY A 412 19.35 -9.28 32.34
N THR A 413 20.14 -10.30 32.03
CA THR A 413 20.83 -10.40 30.74
C THR A 413 19.87 -10.78 29.62
N VAL A 414 20.20 -10.43 28.36
CA VAL A 414 19.42 -10.81 27.19
C VAL A 414 20.31 -11.64 26.25
N ASP A 415 19.88 -12.84 25.92
CA ASP A 415 20.59 -13.73 25.00
C ASP A 415 20.53 -13.19 23.56
N ILE A 416 21.64 -13.32 22.83
CA ILE A 416 21.73 -12.99 21.42
C ILE A 416 21.76 -14.29 20.60
N PRO A 417 20.71 -14.57 19.83
CA PRO A 417 20.65 -15.73 18.92
C PRO A 417 21.88 -15.79 18.01
N GLU A 418 22.33 -16.98 17.68
CA GLU A 418 23.57 -17.21 16.93
C GLU A 418 23.60 -16.44 15.60
N VAL A 419 22.49 -16.42 14.89
CA VAL A 419 22.34 -15.73 13.60
C VAL A 419 22.57 -14.21 13.70
N LEU A 420 22.38 -13.62 14.85
CA LEU A 420 22.50 -12.18 15.08
C LEU A 420 23.87 -11.77 15.63
N ARG A 421 24.65 -12.70 16.20
CA ARG A 421 25.96 -12.42 16.82
C ARG A 421 26.97 -11.75 15.88
N PRO A 422 27.07 -12.11 14.58
CA PRO A 422 27.97 -11.41 13.65
C PRO A 422 27.69 -9.91 13.56
N TYR A 423 26.43 -9.51 13.58
CA TYR A 423 25.99 -8.11 13.54
C TYR A 423 26.16 -7.39 14.88
N MET A 424 26.26 -8.15 15.98
CA MET A 424 26.48 -7.66 17.34
C MET A 424 27.97 -7.68 17.76
N GLY A 425 28.89 -7.92 16.80
CA GLY A 425 30.34 -8.00 17.06
C GLY A 425 30.73 -9.21 17.90
N GLY A 426 30.03 -10.31 17.71
CA GLY A 426 30.29 -11.58 18.40
C GLY A 426 29.71 -11.66 19.83
N LYS A 427 28.95 -10.66 20.29
CA LYS A 427 28.31 -10.72 21.60
C LYS A 427 27.28 -11.85 21.65
N GLU A 428 27.37 -12.67 22.68
CA GLU A 428 26.43 -13.75 22.97
C GLU A 428 25.28 -13.30 23.87
N LYS A 429 25.54 -12.27 24.70
CA LYS A 429 24.56 -11.68 25.62
C LYS A 429 24.71 -10.18 25.70
N LEU A 430 23.62 -9.50 25.98
CA LEU A 430 23.63 -8.14 26.52
C LEU A 430 23.62 -8.20 28.03
N VAL A 431 24.42 -7.34 28.65
CA VAL A 431 24.56 -7.27 30.11
C VAL A 431 24.07 -5.89 30.57
N PRO A 432 23.12 -5.81 31.53
CA PRO A 432 22.63 -4.52 32.01
C PRO A 432 23.74 -3.70 32.64
N LYS A 433 23.64 -2.38 32.55
CA LYS A 433 24.57 -1.46 33.27
C LYS A 433 24.26 -1.54 34.76
N LYS A 434 25.33 -1.60 35.53
CA LYS A 434 25.24 -1.58 37.00
C LYS A 434 24.76 -0.23 37.51
#